data_ac24db48ef8bc4e7f1bbe7c6262011a8
#
_entry.id   ac24db48ef8bc4e7f1bbe7c6262011a8
#
_cell.length_a   1.000
_cell.length_b   1.000
_cell.length_c   1.000
_cell.angle_alpha   90.00
_cell.angle_beta   90.00
_cell.angle_gamma   90.00
#
_symmetry.space_group_name_H-M   'P 1'
#
loop_
_entity.id
_entity.type
_entity.pdbx_description
1 polymer ?
#
loop_
_entity_poly.entity_id
_entity_poly.type
_entity_poly.pdbx_seq_one_letter_code
_entity_poly.pdbx_strand_id
1 'polypeptide(L)'
;TWGAARSQGRTHEGVDIFAPRGTPVLSTTKGVVSRIGENRLGGNIVGITGPGGVWHYYAHLDRSAENLRENSWIEAGALIGYVGNSGNAAATPPHLHYGVYTREGAVNPYPLIRQP
;
A
#
# COMPACT_ATOMS: atom_id res chain seq x y z
N THR A 1 -15.32 -7.34 5.90
CA THR A 1 -15.67 -5.93 5.75
C THR A 1 -14.59 -5.06 6.37
N TRP A 2 -14.21 -4.04 5.66
CA TRP A 2 -13.18 -3.15 6.17
C TRP A 2 -13.59 -2.53 7.51
N GLY A 3 -12.68 -2.52 8.47
CA GLY A 3 -12.92 -1.96 9.78
C GLY A 3 -13.77 -2.83 10.68
N ALA A 4 -14.75 -3.50 10.14
CA ALA A 4 -15.69 -4.29 10.95
C ALA A 4 -15.04 -5.55 11.50
N ALA A 5 -14.08 -6.10 10.79
CA ALA A 5 -13.41 -7.31 11.25
C ALA A 5 -12.47 -7.08 12.43
N ARG A 6 -12.25 -5.84 12.79
CA ARG A 6 -11.35 -5.47 13.88
C ARG A 6 -12.15 -5.05 15.07
N SER A 7 -12.60 -6.02 15.80
CA SER A 7 -13.53 -5.76 16.90
C SER A 7 -12.84 -5.50 18.24
N GLN A 8 -11.54 -5.49 18.29
CA GLN A 8 -10.83 -5.30 19.56
C GLN A 8 -10.59 -3.84 19.90
N GLY A 9 -11.47 -2.97 19.45
CA GLY A 9 -11.33 -1.54 19.72
C GLY A 9 -10.33 -0.86 18.81
N ARG A 10 -9.89 -1.51 17.76
CA ARG A 10 -8.94 -0.96 16.82
C ARG A 10 -9.55 -0.92 15.45
N THR A 11 -9.21 0.13 14.71
CA THR A 11 -9.62 0.26 13.34
C THR A 11 -8.70 -0.57 12.45
N HIS A 12 -9.28 -1.26 11.50
CA HIS A 12 -8.53 -1.93 10.47
C HIS A 12 -8.04 -0.87 9.49
N GLU A 13 -6.74 -0.70 9.39
CA GLU A 13 -6.17 0.45 8.70
C GLU A 13 -5.80 0.15 7.25
N GLY A 14 -6.33 -0.92 6.68
CA GLY A 14 -6.07 -1.25 5.29
C GLY A 14 -6.70 -2.55 4.93
N VAL A 15 -6.42 -3.00 3.72
CA VAL A 15 -6.90 -4.29 3.23
C VAL A 15 -5.70 -5.12 2.78
N ASP A 16 -5.84 -6.43 2.89
CA ASP A 16 -4.84 -7.37 2.40
C ASP A 16 -5.33 -7.97 1.11
N ILE A 17 -4.49 -7.89 0.08
CA ILE A 17 -4.81 -8.38 -1.25
C ILE A 17 -3.80 -9.48 -1.57
N PHE A 18 -4.27 -10.73 -1.55
CA PHE A 18 -3.39 -11.86 -1.76
C PHE A 18 -3.15 -12.10 -3.24
N ALA A 19 -1.90 -12.32 -3.60
CA ALA A 19 -1.47 -12.55 -4.96
C ALA A 19 -0.11 -13.23 -4.92
N PRO A 20 0.28 -13.92 -5.98
CA PRO A 20 1.60 -14.58 -6.01
C PRO A 20 2.73 -13.56 -5.86
N ARG A 21 3.81 -14.01 -5.22
CA ARG A 21 5.02 -13.20 -5.10
C ARG A 21 5.46 -12.73 -6.49
N GLY A 22 5.82 -11.46 -6.59
CA GLY A 22 6.25 -10.88 -7.83
C GLY A 22 5.14 -10.30 -8.67
N THR A 23 3.88 -10.42 -8.25
CA THR A 23 2.78 -9.78 -8.97
C THR A 23 2.99 -8.27 -8.96
N PRO A 24 2.88 -7.60 -10.11
CA PRO A 24 3.07 -6.15 -10.16
C PRO A 24 2.03 -5.42 -9.32
N VAL A 25 2.49 -4.40 -8.60
CA VAL A 25 1.64 -3.52 -7.82
C VAL A 25 1.62 -2.17 -8.52
N LEU A 26 0.43 -1.73 -8.88
CA LEU A 26 0.25 -0.47 -9.59
C LEU A 26 -0.32 0.56 -8.66
N SER A 27 0.07 1.81 -8.85
CA SER A 27 -0.44 2.89 -8.03
C SER A 27 -1.93 3.07 -8.27
N THR A 28 -2.67 3.21 -7.19
CA THR A 28 -4.11 3.48 -7.23
C THR A 28 -4.42 4.96 -7.41
N THR A 29 -3.39 5.81 -7.38
CA THR A 29 -3.56 7.25 -7.43
C THR A 29 -2.40 7.89 -8.19
N LYS A 30 -2.66 9.06 -8.76
CA LYS A 30 -1.58 9.95 -9.16
C LYS A 30 -1.04 10.64 -7.92
N GLY A 31 0.20 11.08 -7.96
CA GLY A 31 0.75 11.82 -6.83
C GLY A 31 2.25 11.78 -6.79
N VAL A 32 2.78 12.18 -5.64
CA VAL A 32 4.21 12.23 -5.39
C VAL A 32 4.61 10.99 -4.60
N VAL A 33 5.67 10.33 -5.04
CA VAL A 33 6.25 9.22 -4.28
C VAL A 33 6.91 9.84 -3.05
N SER A 34 6.26 9.72 -1.90
CA SER A 34 6.71 10.37 -0.68
C SER A 34 7.64 9.50 0.14
N ARG A 35 7.63 8.20 -0.09
CA ARG A 35 8.53 7.31 0.63
C ARG A 35 8.77 6.02 -0.13
N ILE A 36 10.02 5.61 -0.17
CA ILE A 36 10.43 4.26 -0.57
C ILE A 36 11.34 3.80 0.56
N GLY A 37 10.97 2.73 1.23
CA GLY A 37 11.78 2.34 2.36
C GLY A 37 11.42 0.98 2.90
N GLU A 38 11.85 0.77 4.13
CA GLU A 38 11.68 -0.49 4.80
C GLU A 38 11.40 -0.21 6.26
N ASN A 39 10.47 -0.94 6.83
CA ASN A 39 10.28 -0.89 8.26
C ASN A 39 9.95 -2.27 8.78
N ARG A 40 9.94 -2.39 10.12
CA ARG A 40 9.87 -3.68 10.77
C ARG A 40 8.55 -4.39 10.51
N LEU A 41 7.46 -3.67 10.52
CA LEU A 41 6.14 -4.26 10.36
C LEU A 41 5.76 -4.42 8.90
N GLY A 42 5.97 -3.37 8.11
CA GLY A 42 5.54 -3.37 6.72
C GLY A 42 6.52 -4.03 5.76
N GLY A 43 7.77 -4.23 6.19
CA GLY A 43 8.81 -4.71 5.28
C GLY A 43 9.15 -3.65 4.26
N ASN A 44 9.25 -4.06 3.00
CA ASN A 44 9.48 -3.10 1.93
C ASN A 44 8.20 -2.36 1.63
N ILE A 45 8.25 -1.04 1.67
CA ILE A 45 7.06 -0.20 1.55
C ILE A 45 7.25 0.90 0.53
N VAL A 46 6.13 1.34 -0.03
CA VAL A 46 6.06 2.54 -0.86
C VAL A 46 4.89 3.38 -0.34
N GLY A 47 5.13 4.68 -0.18
CA GLY A 47 4.09 5.62 0.18
C GLY A 47 3.92 6.67 -0.90
N ILE A 48 2.68 6.97 -1.26
CA ILE A 48 2.37 7.95 -2.30
C ILE A 48 1.38 8.94 -1.74
N THR A 49 1.73 10.23 -1.86
CA THR A 49 0.84 11.30 -1.46
C THR A 49 0.07 11.77 -2.68
N GLY A 50 -1.22 11.52 -2.69
CA GLY A 50 -2.10 11.86 -3.78
C GLY A 50 -2.83 13.17 -3.56
N PRO A 51 -3.84 13.44 -4.39
CA PRO A 51 -4.63 14.66 -4.28
C PRO A 51 -5.25 14.81 -2.90
N GLY A 52 -5.28 16.03 -2.41
CA GLY A 52 -5.82 16.33 -1.08
C GLY A 52 -4.92 15.94 0.06
N GLY A 53 -3.66 15.56 -0.22
CA GLY A 53 -2.75 15.14 0.81
C GLY A 53 -3.02 13.74 1.35
N VAL A 54 -3.80 12.96 0.64
CA VAL A 54 -4.14 11.60 1.04
C VAL A 54 -2.94 10.70 0.83
N TRP A 55 -2.55 9.95 1.85
CA TRP A 55 -1.37 9.08 1.80
C TRP A 55 -1.79 7.66 1.53
N HIS A 56 -1.22 7.08 0.48
CA HIS A 56 -1.49 5.70 0.05
C HIS A 56 -0.27 4.87 0.39
N TYR A 57 -0.48 3.83 1.18
CA TYR A 57 0.58 3.03 1.77
C TYR A 57 0.51 1.61 1.24
N TYR A 58 1.63 1.14 0.69
CA TYR A 58 1.74 -0.19 0.08
C TYR A 58 2.84 -0.94 0.82
N ALA A 59 2.51 -2.06 1.44
CA ALA A 59 3.42 -2.75 2.33
C ALA A 59 3.56 -4.23 1.97
N HIS A 60 4.54 -4.87 2.56
CA HIS A 60 4.92 -6.27 2.39
C HIS A 60 5.39 -6.55 0.97
N LEU A 61 5.92 -5.54 0.30
CA LEU A 61 6.42 -5.71 -1.06
C LEU A 61 7.66 -6.58 -1.08
N ASP A 62 7.84 -7.31 -2.17
CA ASP A 62 9.09 -8.00 -2.44
C ASP A 62 10.19 -6.98 -2.68
N ARG A 63 9.87 -5.97 -3.50
CA ARG A 63 10.75 -4.84 -3.75
C ARG A 63 9.96 -3.73 -4.41
N SER A 64 10.49 -2.53 -4.36
CA SER A 64 9.92 -1.42 -5.13
C SER A 64 10.36 -1.53 -6.59
N ALA A 65 9.64 -0.83 -7.48
CA ALA A 65 9.99 -0.78 -8.88
C ALA A 65 11.35 -0.10 -9.05
N GLU A 66 12.13 -0.59 -10.00
CA GLU A 66 13.53 -0.18 -10.15
C GLU A 66 13.69 1.29 -10.49
N ASN A 67 12.75 1.85 -11.24
CA ASN A 67 12.84 3.23 -11.68
C ASN A 67 12.08 4.19 -10.79
N LEU A 68 11.48 3.69 -9.72
CA LEU A 68 10.73 4.54 -8.82
C LEU A 68 11.68 5.37 -7.97
N ARG A 69 11.39 6.66 -7.82
CA ARG A 69 12.22 7.56 -7.03
C ARG A 69 11.37 8.39 -6.08
N GLU A 70 11.86 8.58 -4.86
CA GLU A 70 11.23 9.49 -3.93
C GLU A 70 11.21 10.90 -4.52
N ASN A 71 10.15 11.62 -4.19
CA ASN A 71 9.91 13.00 -4.60
C ASN A 71 9.62 13.13 -6.10
N SER A 72 9.36 12.03 -6.79
CA SER A 72 8.96 12.08 -8.18
C SER A 72 7.44 11.97 -8.31
N TRP A 73 6.91 12.48 -9.40
CA TRP A 73 5.50 12.38 -9.72
C TRP A 73 5.22 11.09 -10.46
N ILE A 74 4.09 10.45 -10.13
CA ILE A 74 3.61 9.29 -10.89
C ILE A 74 2.13 9.46 -11.21
N GLU A 75 1.70 8.75 -12.25
CA GLU A 75 0.30 8.68 -12.61
C GLU A 75 -0.34 7.44 -12.01
N ALA A 76 -1.67 7.46 -11.89
CA ALA A 76 -2.39 6.27 -11.51
C ALA A 76 -2.10 5.16 -12.51
N GLY A 77 -1.91 3.94 -12.03
CA GLY A 77 -1.55 2.81 -12.87
C GLY A 77 -0.06 2.61 -13.05
N ALA A 78 0.77 3.54 -12.55
CA ALA A 78 2.23 3.37 -12.64
C ALA A 78 2.68 2.20 -11.79
N LEU A 79 3.66 1.46 -12.27
CA LEU A 79 4.24 0.35 -11.52
C LEU A 79 5.04 0.91 -10.34
N ILE A 80 4.74 0.41 -9.13
CA ILE A 80 5.44 0.88 -7.93
C ILE A 80 6.19 -0.23 -7.21
N GLY A 81 5.88 -1.48 -7.48
CA GLY A 81 6.58 -2.57 -6.83
C GLY A 81 5.96 -3.92 -7.15
N TYR A 82 6.28 -4.90 -6.32
CA TYR A 82 5.89 -6.28 -6.56
C TYR A 82 5.44 -6.90 -5.24
N VAL A 83 4.40 -7.72 -5.30
CA VAL A 83 3.86 -8.40 -4.13
C VAL A 83 4.92 -9.31 -3.51
N GLY A 84 5.00 -9.29 -2.19
CA GLY A 84 5.87 -10.17 -1.43
C GLY A 84 5.24 -10.54 -0.11
N ASN A 85 6.08 -10.86 0.87
CA ASN A 85 5.64 -11.10 2.23
C ASN A 85 6.68 -10.60 3.22
N SER A 86 7.32 -9.49 2.90
CA SER A 86 8.35 -8.90 3.75
C SER A 86 7.73 -8.30 5.01
N GLY A 87 8.57 -8.00 5.97
CA GLY A 87 8.13 -7.47 7.25
C GLY A 87 7.46 -8.55 8.09
N ASN A 88 6.43 -8.17 8.83
CA ASN A 88 5.75 -9.10 9.72
C ASN A 88 4.83 -10.09 8.98
N ALA A 89 4.81 -10.03 7.65
CA ALA A 89 4.04 -10.97 6.84
C ALA A 89 4.85 -12.20 6.44
N ALA A 90 6.07 -12.37 6.95
CA ALA A 90 6.97 -13.42 6.48
C ALA A 90 6.39 -14.82 6.65
N ALA A 91 5.53 -15.03 7.63
CA ALA A 91 4.93 -16.33 7.89
C ALA A 91 3.58 -16.55 7.20
N THR A 92 3.15 -15.60 6.37
CA THR A 92 1.88 -15.68 5.67
C THR A 92 2.11 -15.85 4.17
N PRO A 93 1.09 -16.26 3.42
CA PRO A 93 1.19 -16.22 1.96
C PRO A 93 1.46 -14.80 1.47
N PRO A 94 2.07 -14.66 0.31
CA PRO A 94 2.34 -13.33 -0.22
C PRO A 94 1.05 -12.51 -0.39
N HIS A 95 1.13 -11.25 -0.03
CA HIS A 95 0.00 -10.35 -0.18
C HIS A 95 0.47 -8.91 -0.10
N LEU A 96 -0.32 -8.03 -0.69
CA LEU A 96 -0.13 -6.60 -0.55
C LEU A 96 -1.01 -6.12 0.60
N HIS A 97 -0.43 -5.34 1.51
CA HIS A 97 -1.21 -4.58 2.46
C HIS A 97 -1.32 -3.15 1.93
N TYR A 98 -2.56 -2.71 1.69
CA TYR A 98 -2.83 -1.40 1.13
C TYR A 98 -3.67 -0.59 2.10
N GLY A 99 -3.18 0.57 2.51
CA GLY A 99 -3.88 1.45 3.42
C GLY A 99 -3.98 2.86 2.86
N VAL A 100 -5.00 3.59 3.27
CA VAL A 100 -5.23 4.97 2.85
C VAL A 100 -5.43 5.80 4.10
N TYR A 101 -4.70 6.90 4.20
CA TYR A 101 -4.68 7.74 5.38
C TYR A 101 -4.93 9.19 5.01
N THR A 102 -5.87 9.81 5.73
CA THR A 102 -6.14 11.24 5.59
C THR A 102 -5.74 11.92 6.89
N ARG A 103 -6.09 13.20 7.02
CA ARG A 103 -5.86 13.90 8.28
C ARG A 103 -6.59 13.27 9.45
N GLU A 104 -7.74 12.66 9.18
CA GLU A 104 -8.54 12.02 10.21
C GLU A 104 -8.09 10.58 10.47
N GLY A 105 -7.05 10.12 9.79
CA GLY A 105 -6.55 8.78 9.96
C GLY A 105 -6.90 7.86 8.80
N ALA A 106 -6.91 6.55 9.09
CA ALA A 106 -7.15 5.56 8.06
C ALA A 106 -8.59 5.62 7.55
N VAL A 107 -8.76 5.37 6.27
CA VAL A 107 -10.08 5.31 5.66
C VAL A 107 -10.20 4.00 4.89
N ASN A 108 -11.43 3.66 4.52
CA ASN A 108 -11.71 2.45 3.77
C ASN A 108 -11.16 2.58 2.35
N PRO A 109 -10.21 1.74 1.94
CA PRO A 109 -9.62 1.84 0.61
C PRO A 109 -10.41 1.15 -0.48
N TYR A 110 -11.45 0.39 -0.15
CA TYR A 110 -12.17 -0.39 -1.15
C TYR A 110 -12.67 0.42 -2.34
N PRO A 111 -13.24 1.63 -2.15
CA PRO A 111 -13.69 2.39 -3.31
C PRO A 111 -12.57 2.67 -4.31
N LEU A 112 -11.34 2.85 -3.82
CA LEU A 112 -10.21 3.16 -4.69
C LEU A 112 -9.73 1.96 -5.48
N ILE A 113 -9.61 0.81 -4.83
CA ILE A 113 -9.08 -0.38 -5.48
C ILE A 113 -10.11 -1.05 -6.39
N ARG A 114 -11.38 -0.68 -6.28
CA ARG A 114 -12.45 -1.26 -7.09
C ARG A 114 -12.84 -0.38 -8.27
N GLN A 115 -12.24 0.76 -8.40
CA GLN A 115 -12.52 1.62 -9.54
C GLN A 115 -11.94 1.02 -10.81
N PRO A 116 -12.69 1.11 -11.91
CA PRO A 116 -12.18 0.61 -13.18
C PRO A 116 -10.96 1.39 -13.64
#